data_c59ebedda347aa4dd642fae4b1e231fd
#
_entry.id   c59ebedda347aa4dd642fae4b1e231fd
#
_cell.length_a   1.000
_cell.length_b   1.000
_cell.length_c   1.000
_cell.angle_alpha   90.00
_cell.angle_beta   90.00
_cell.angle_gamma   90.00
#
_symmetry.space_group_name_H-M   'P 1'
#
loop_
_entity.id
_entity.type
_entity.pdbx_description
1 polymer ?
#
loop_
_entity_poly.entity_id
_entity_poly.type
_entity_poly.pdbx_seq_one_letter_code
_entity_poly.pdbx_strand_id
1 'polypeptide(L)'
;MHDDDPALGPEATTGPTAGEAPGPGGKAPKRRRWSLERDSADGAPRPDDGAEVPAGSRSGFRLAAFGALLVVVLFAGYGLGRLNSGVASASAPPSGANTGGGAPMAGMAVNESQPHVHNTNGTVTQGGVSAPMGSIVGGLSLSAGGLTLVPLNTDFVAGERRQLLFQIVDTQGTAVTSYATVHDKPLHLIVVRRDLSGFQHLHPSMGPDGTWQIDLTLRDPGIYRMVADFTAIVGGQQLATTLGSDLTVAGQYAPRALPAPAVSDVVDGFGVAYAGEPGIAATQPMLIDVVGAGGKPVALEPYLGAFGHLVVMRDGDLAYVHVHPETQLVDGKVKFWVAMPSAGRYRMFFDFQVAGRVHTAEWTAVVS
;
A
#
# COMPACT_ATOMS: atom_id res chain seq x y z
N MET A 1 -70.85 11.50 17.84
CA MET A 1 -71.62 10.43 17.20
C MET A 1 -70.51 9.42 16.85
N HIS A 2 -70.25 8.59 17.79
CA HIS A 2 -70.69 7.19 17.95
C HIS A 2 -70.02 6.35 16.87
N ASP A 3 -69.19 5.51 17.21
CA ASP A 3 -69.04 4.17 17.87
C ASP A 3 -68.48 3.26 16.82
N ASP A 4 -67.63 2.30 16.95
CA ASP A 4 -67.34 1.34 17.98
C ASP A 4 -66.05 0.54 17.60
N ASP A 5 -65.29 0.24 18.60
CA ASP A 5 -64.29 -0.84 18.64
C ASP A 5 -65.03 -2.21 18.74
N PRO A 6 -64.49 -3.31 18.30
CA PRO A 6 -64.13 -4.30 19.27
C PRO A 6 -62.82 -5.05 19.08
N ALA A 7 -62.16 -5.21 20.20
CA ALA A 7 -61.10 -6.14 20.52
C ALA A 7 -61.48 -7.61 20.27
N LEU A 8 -60.54 -8.43 19.79
CA LEU A 8 -60.50 -9.88 19.97
C LEU A 8 -59.10 -10.31 20.39
N GLY A 9 -59.06 -11.00 21.51
CA GLY A 9 -57.91 -11.47 22.24
C GLY A 9 -57.27 -12.78 21.70
N PRO A 10 -56.33 -13.37 22.45
CA PRO A 10 -55.30 -14.26 21.92
C PRO A 10 -55.71 -15.73 21.86
N GLU A 11 -55.37 -16.41 20.78
CA GLU A 11 -55.38 -17.87 20.70
C GLU A 11 -54.01 -18.46 21.00
N ALA A 12 -53.97 -19.27 22.02
CA ALA A 12 -52.90 -20.16 22.39
C ALA A 12 -52.99 -21.46 21.57
N THR A 13 -51.92 -21.88 20.92
CA THR A 13 -51.78 -23.24 20.44
C THR A 13 -50.39 -23.82 20.81
N THR A 14 -50.47 -24.66 21.81
CA THR A 14 -49.82 -25.95 22.08
C THR A 14 -48.59 -26.35 21.23
N GLY A 15 -47.48 -26.52 21.93
CA GLY A 15 -46.28 -27.20 21.44
C GLY A 15 -46.44 -28.72 21.30
N PRO A 16 -45.53 -29.38 20.58
CA PRO A 16 -45.30 -30.79 20.75
C PRO A 16 -43.96 -31.07 21.45
N THR A 17 -44.14 -31.89 22.45
CA THR A 17 -43.36 -32.97 23.08
C THR A 17 -41.92 -33.19 22.67
N ALA A 18 -41.10 -33.34 23.72
CA ALA A 18 -39.77 -33.87 23.78
C ALA A 18 -39.60 -35.24 23.06
N GLY A 19 -38.64 -35.30 22.18
CA GLY A 19 -38.09 -36.51 21.56
C GLY A 19 -36.67 -36.77 22.07
N GLU A 20 -36.53 -37.87 22.64
CA GLU A 20 -35.46 -38.74 23.07
C GLU A 20 -34.07 -38.51 22.50
N ALA A 21 -33.06 -38.44 23.35
CA ALA A 21 -31.65 -38.42 23.04
C ALA A 21 -31.13 -39.85 22.69
N PRO A 22 -30.34 -40.04 21.66
CA PRO A 22 -29.53 -41.27 21.55
C PRO A 22 -28.14 -41.07 22.15
N GLY A 23 -27.71 -42.11 22.88
CA GLY A 23 -26.49 -42.22 23.66
C GLY A 23 -25.17 -42.26 22.83
N PRO A 24 -24.05 -42.33 23.54
CA PRO A 24 -22.72 -42.07 22.99
C PRO A 24 -22.08 -43.30 22.38
N GLY A 25 -21.67 -43.23 21.13
CA GLY A 25 -20.97 -44.31 20.46
C GLY A 25 -20.39 -43.89 19.11
N GLY A 26 -19.28 -43.20 19.11
CA GLY A 26 -18.57 -42.87 17.87
C GLY A 26 -17.08 -42.69 18.15
N LYS A 27 -16.27 -43.68 17.82
CA LYS A 27 -14.82 -43.76 18.01
C LYS A 27 -14.11 -42.60 17.31
N ALA A 28 -13.25 -41.88 18.04
CA ALA A 28 -12.31 -40.89 17.55
C ALA A 28 -11.30 -41.47 16.53
N PRO A 29 -10.94 -40.78 15.46
CA PRO A 29 -9.89 -41.22 14.56
C PRO A 29 -8.52 -41.07 15.21
N LYS A 30 -7.73 -42.15 15.17
CA LYS A 30 -6.37 -42.25 15.68
C LYS A 30 -5.45 -41.27 14.97
N ARG A 31 -4.83 -40.37 15.73
CA ARG A 31 -3.66 -39.59 15.31
C ARG A 31 -2.52 -40.53 14.96
N ARG A 32 -2.03 -40.49 13.73
CA ARG A 32 -0.77 -41.12 13.34
C ARG A 32 0.38 -40.34 13.96
N ARG A 33 1.03 -40.98 14.94
CA ARG A 33 2.30 -40.55 15.53
C ARG A 33 3.40 -41.06 14.59
N TRP A 34 4.18 -40.14 14.04
CA TRP A 34 5.42 -40.47 13.34
C TRP A 34 6.48 -40.73 14.39
N SER A 35 6.85 -41.99 14.56
CA SER A 35 7.98 -42.44 15.37
C SER A 35 9.21 -42.44 14.45
N LEU A 36 10.24 -41.68 14.80
CA LEU A 36 11.58 -41.85 14.28
C LEU A 36 12.16 -43.07 14.97
N GLU A 37 12.19 -44.21 14.29
CA GLU A 37 13.00 -45.37 14.68
C GLU A 37 14.46 -45.08 14.38
N ARG A 38 15.26 -45.05 15.42
CA ARG A 38 16.73 -45.14 15.36
C ARG A 38 17.08 -46.61 15.31
N ASP A 39 17.50 -47.10 14.17
CA ASP A 39 18.19 -48.40 14.09
C ASP A 39 19.64 -48.24 14.57
N SER A 40 19.88 -48.84 15.71
CA SER A 40 21.21 -49.13 16.20
C SER A 40 21.55 -50.55 15.74
N ALA A 41 22.49 -50.65 14.83
CA ALA A 41 23.15 -51.93 14.52
C ALA A 41 24.64 -51.84 14.84
N ASP A 42 25.00 -52.44 15.94
CA ASP A 42 26.34 -52.88 16.28
C ASP A 42 26.87 -53.87 15.22
N GLY A 43 28.14 -53.73 14.84
CA GLY A 43 28.81 -54.70 14.00
C GLY A 43 30.13 -54.16 13.45
N ALA A 44 31.15 -54.07 14.28
CA ALA A 44 32.51 -53.88 13.83
C ALA A 44 33.11 -55.17 13.34
N PRO A 45 33.79 -55.20 12.19
CA PRO A 45 34.88 -56.12 11.93
C PRO A 45 36.25 -55.38 11.92
N ARG A 46 37.24 -56.09 12.47
CA ARG A 46 38.67 -55.76 12.57
C ARG A 46 39.39 -55.67 11.21
N PRO A 47 40.56 -55.05 11.18
CA PRO A 47 41.24 -54.71 9.96
C PRO A 47 42.05 -55.85 9.42
N ASP A 48 42.07 -56.03 8.12
CA ASP A 48 43.10 -56.79 7.42
C ASP A 48 43.50 -56.09 6.12
N ASP A 49 44.76 -55.84 6.07
CA ASP A 49 45.76 -55.72 5.00
C ASP A 49 45.37 -55.26 3.57
N GLY A 50 45.99 -54.17 3.18
CA GLY A 50 46.58 -54.05 1.86
C GLY A 50 45.64 -53.71 0.72
N ALA A 51 45.39 -52.41 0.53
CA ALA A 51 44.91 -51.94 -0.76
C ALA A 51 45.61 -50.61 -1.16
N GLU A 52 46.16 -50.63 -2.30
CA GLU A 52 46.86 -49.62 -3.02
C GLU A 52 46.09 -48.27 -3.06
N VAL A 53 46.84 -47.17 -2.89
CA VAL A 53 46.36 -45.81 -3.06
C VAL A 53 46.08 -45.56 -4.54
N PRO A 54 44.83 -45.32 -4.98
CA PRO A 54 44.59 -44.91 -6.34
C PRO A 54 45.10 -43.47 -6.55
N ALA A 55 45.93 -43.28 -7.54
CA ALA A 55 46.42 -41.98 -7.98
C ALA A 55 45.32 -40.99 -8.18
N GLY A 56 45.37 -39.85 -7.45
CA GLY A 56 44.41 -38.79 -7.48
C GLY A 56 43.98 -38.37 -8.88
N SER A 57 42.69 -38.38 -9.13
CA SER A 57 42.12 -38.04 -10.43
C SER A 57 42.44 -36.57 -10.78
N ARG A 58 43.11 -36.38 -11.91
CA ARG A 58 43.41 -35.05 -12.49
C ARG A 58 42.16 -34.19 -12.74
N SER A 59 40.97 -34.77 -12.57
CA SER A 59 39.67 -34.10 -12.70
C SER A 59 39.35 -33.19 -11.50
N GLY A 60 39.65 -33.58 -10.25
CA GLY A 60 39.40 -32.78 -9.05
C GLY A 60 40.24 -31.50 -8.98
N PHE A 61 41.50 -31.59 -9.47
CA PHE A 61 42.37 -30.42 -9.50
C PHE A 61 41.91 -29.36 -10.51
N ARG A 62 41.33 -29.81 -11.65
CA ARG A 62 40.78 -28.90 -12.68
C ARG A 62 39.51 -28.16 -12.17
N LEU A 63 38.65 -28.83 -11.41
CA LEU A 63 37.46 -28.21 -10.80
C LEU A 63 37.85 -27.19 -9.72
N ALA A 64 38.82 -27.52 -8.87
CA ALA A 64 39.32 -26.61 -7.84
C ALA A 64 40.03 -25.37 -8.45
N ALA A 65 40.80 -25.56 -9.50
CA ALA A 65 41.45 -24.46 -10.24
C ALA A 65 40.41 -23.55 -10.94
N PHE A 66 39.34 -24.13 -11.49
CA PHE A 66 38.27 -23.38 -12.14
C PHE A 66 37.47 -22.57 -11.11
N GLY A 67 37.17 -23.14 -9.93
CA GLY A 67 36.52 -22.44 -8.83
C GLY A 67 37.35 -21.27 -8.31
N ALA A 68 38.65 -21.46 -8.13
CA ALA A 68 39.58 -20.39 -7.71
C ALA A 68 39.65 -19.25 -8.74
N LEU A 69 39.67 -19.59 -10.04
CA LEU A 69 39.69 -18.59 -11.13
C LEU A 69 38.42 -17.76 -11.14
N LEU A 70 37.23 -18.38 -10.94
CA LEU A 70 35.95 -17.67 -10.86
C LEU A 70 35.93 -16.67 -9.71
N VAL A 71 36.44 -17.04 -8.54
CA VAL A 71 36.53 -16.16 -7.37
C VAL A 71 37.46 -14.98 -7.67
N VAL A 72 38.60 -15.19 -8.29
CA VAL A 72 39.54 -14.12 -8.67
C VAL A 72 38.90 -13.16 -9.68
N VAL A 73 38.20 -13.68 -10.70
CA VAL A 73 37.48 -12.84 -11.67
C VAL A 73 36.40 -12.02 -11.06
N LEU A 74 35.66 -12.58 -10.07
CA LEU A 74 34.60 -11.90 -9.36
C LEU A 74 35.15 -10.75 -8.50
N PHE A 75 36.23 -10.97 -7.76
CA PHE A 75 36.88 -9.92 -6.97
C PHE A 75 37.58 -8.87 -7.85
N ALA A 76 38.21 -9.27 -8.96
CA ALA A 76 38.79 -8.33 -9.92
C ALA A 76 37.69 -7.46 -10.57
N GLY A 77 36.56 -8.07 -10.99
CA GLY A 77 35.42 -7.35 -11.54
C GLY A 77 34.82 -6.39 -10.53
N TYR A 78 34.68 -6.79 -9.26
CA TYR A 78 34.22 -5.92 -8.19
C TYR A 78 35.19 -4.76 -7.89
N GLY A 79 36.52 -5.06 -7.91
CA GLY A 79 37.55 -4.03 -7.72
C GLY A 79 37.60 -3.00 -8.85
N LEU A 80 37.51 -3.44 -10.09
CA LEU A 80 37.43 -2.55 -11.26
C LEU A 80 36.13 -1.76 -11.28
N GLY A 81 34.99 -2.35 -10.90
CA GLY A 81 33.73 -1.68 -10.80
C GLY A 81 33.76 -0.52 -9.79
N ARG A 82 34.43 -0.70 -8.66
CA ARG A 82 34.63 0.37 -7.66
C ARG A 82 35.59 1.47 -8.14
N LEU A 83 36.62 1.16 -8.91
CA LEU A 83 37.53 2.15 -9.48
C LEU A 83 36.86 2.99 -10.57
N ASN A 84 35.91 2.42 -11.32
CA ASN A 84 35.19 3.13 -12.39
C ASN A 84 33.98 3.92 -11.89
N SER A 85 33.51 3.73 -10.65
CA SER A 85 32.45 4.56 -10.02
C SER A 85 32.96 5.90 -9.50
N GLY A 86 34.25 6.18 -9.63
CA GLY A 86 34.88 7.43 -9.18
C GLY A 86 35.11 8.49 -10.25
N VAL A 87 34.71 8.28 -11.53
CA VAL A 87 35.00 9.21 -12.62
C VAL A 87 33.76 9.58 -13.41
N ALA A 88 32.86 10.34 -12.79
CA ALA A 88 31.92 11.20 -13.50
C ALA A 88 31.64 12.45 -12.67
N SER A 89 32.72 13.18 -12.31
CA SER A 89 32.60 14.60 -11.99
C SER A 89 32.83 15.35 -13.30
N ALA A 90 31.76 15.58 -14.03
CA ALA A 90 31.77 16.53 -15.13
C ALA A 90 32.06 17.91 -14.55
N SER A 91 33.15 18.50 -15.01
CA SER A 91 33.60 19.84 -14.70
C SER A 91 32.49 20.85 -15.00
N ALA A 92 31.92 21.46 -13.97
CA ALA A 92 31.12 22.67 -14.12
C ALA A 92 32.07 23.85 -14.39
N PRO A 93 31.69 24.81 -15.25
CA PRO A 93 32.49 26.02 -15.44
C PRO A 93 32.50 26.85 -14.13
N PRO A 94 33.53 27.66 -13.89
CA PRO A 94 33.68 28.42 -12.66
C PRO A 94 32.65 29.54 -12.62
N SER A 95 31.65 29.41 -11.75
CA SER A 95 30.77 30.52 -11.37
C SER A 95 31.43 31.26 -10.22
N GLY A 96 31.51 32.56 -10.40
CA GLY A 96 32.15 33.50 -9.49
C GLY A 96 31.59 33.47 -8.08
N ALA A 97 32.48 33.66 -7.16
CA ALA A 97 32.22 33.81 -5.73
C ALA A 97 31.17 34.93 -5.50
N ASN A 98 30.09 34.57 -4.82
CA ASN A 98 29.26 35.52 -4.11
C ASN A 98 29.04 35.01 -2.68
N THR A 99 29.85 35.53 -1.77
CA THR A 99 29.66 35.45 -0.33
C THR A 99 28.51 36.38 0.04
N GLY A 100 27.38 35.78 0.41
CA GLY A 100 26.25 36.51 0.97
C GLY A 100 25.34 35.57 1.70
N GLY A 101 25.40 35.55 3.05
CA GLY A 101 24.40 34.91 3.89
C GLY A 101 23.02 35.51 3.56
N GLY A 102 22.19 34.74 2.85
CA GLY A 102 20.82 35.07 2.56
C GLY A 102 19.89 34.25 3.43
N ALA A 103 19.06 34.95 4.19
CA ALA A 103 17.89 34.43 4.84
C ALA A 103 17.01 33.64 3.84
N PRO A 104 16.16 32.70 4.31
CA PRO A 104 15.28 31.94 3.43
C PRO A 104 14.40 32.89 2.66
N MET A 105 14.53 32.90 1.33
CA MET A 105 13.69 33.68 0.42
C MET A 105 12.30 33.04 0.40
N ALA A 106 11.41 33.56 1.22
CA ALA A 106 9.98 33.40 1.04
C ALA A 106 9.61 34.13 -0.27
N GLY A 107 9.14 33.39 -1.28
CA GLY A 107 8.51 34.03 -2.44
C GLY A 107 9.12 33.75 -3.82
N MET A 108 9.74 32.60 -4.09
CA MET A 108 9.77 32.12 -5.47
C MET A 108 8.39 31.62 -5.84
N ALA A 109 7.72 32.34 -6.75
CA ALA A 109 6.47 31.85 -7.33
C ALA A 109 6.76 30.47 -7.96
N VAL A 110 6.11 29.45 -7.43
CA VAL A 110 6.15 28.10 -7.99
C VAL A 110 5.55 28.20 -9.39
N ASN A 111 6.27 27.71 -10.40
CA ASN A 111 5.67 27.59 -11.72
C ASN A 111 4.76 26.35 -11.71
N GLU A 112 3.48 26.56 -11.41
CA GLU A 112 2.45 25.52 -11.30
C GLU A 112 2.23 24.74 -12.61
N SER A 113 2.73 25.23 -13.73
CA SER A 113 2.70 24.52 -15.01
C SER A 113 3.85 23.50 -15.18
N GLN A 114 4.81 23.47 -14.26
CA GLN A 114 5.91 22.51 -14.25
C GLN A 114 5.70 21.45 -13.17
N PRO A 115 6.13 20.19 -13.40
CA PRO A 115 6.10 19.17 -12.36
C PRO A 115 6.80 19.64 -11.09
N HIS A 116 6.13 19.57 -9.96
CA HIS A 116 6.69 19.94 -8.66
C HIS A 116 6.13 19.06 -7.56
N VAL A 117 6.84 18.99 -6.43
CA VAL A 117 6.49 18.21 -5.26
C VAL A 117 6.42 19.16 -4.06
N HIS A 118 5.28 19.15 -3.37
CA HIS A 118 5.14 19.82 -2.08
C HIS A 118 5.76 18.92 -1.00
N ASN A 119 6.85 19.36 -0.41
CA ASN A 119 7.48 18.65 0.68
C ASN A 119 6.72 18.86 2.00
N THR A 120 6.81 17.91 2.90
CA THR A 120 6.16 17.95 4.22
C THR A 120 6.60 19.09 5.11
N ASN A 121 7.70 19.77 4.78
CA ASN A 121 8.19 20.97 5.46
C ASN A 121 7.65 22.29 4.86
N GLY A 122 6.69 22.21 3.93
CA GLY A 122 6.11 23.38 3.24
C GLY A 122 6.98 23.95 2.12
N THR A 123 8.10 23.30 1.77
CA THR A 123 8.91 23.70 0.59
C THR A 123 8.39 23.00 -0.65
N VAL A 124 8.50 23.69 -1.79
CA VAL A 124 8.16 23.12 -3.09
C VAL A 124 9.45 22.83 -3.85
N THR A 125 9.63 21.61 -4.32
CA THR A 125 10.75 21.24 -5.17
C THR A 125 10.28 21.21 -6.61
N GLN A 126 10.76 22.16 -7.42
CA GLN A 126 10.56 22.17 -8.88
C GLN A 126 11.69 21.41 -9.58
N GLY A 127 11.34 20.72 -10.63
CA GLY A 127 12.25 20.02 -11.51
C GLY A 127 11.80 18.59 -11.75
N GLY A 128 11.85 18.16 -13.01
CA GLY A 128 11.61 16.79 -13.41
C GLY A 128 12.70 15.86 -12.87
N VAL A 129 12.72 15.68 -11.55
CA VAL A 129 13.49 14.59 -10.97
C VAL A 129 12.69 13.34 -11.32
N SER A 130 13.21 12.55 -12.22
CA SER A 130 12.81 11.15 -12.32
C SER A 130 13.06 10.57 -10.93
N ALA A 131 12.01 10.52 -10.11
CA ALA A 131 12.10 9.80 -8.85
C ALA A 131 12.56 8.36 -9.19
N PRO A 132 13.49 7.78 -8.43
CA PRO A 132 13.87 6.39 -8.67
C PRO A 132 12.58 5.56 -8.74
N MET A 133 12.45 4.68 -9.74
CA MET A 133 11.23 3.88 -9.98
C MET A 133 10.70 3.19 -8.71
N GLY A 134 11.55 2.92 -7.72
CA GLY A 134 11.18 2.36 -6.43
C GLY A 134 10.43 3.32 -5.48
N SER A 135 10.42 4.64 -5.75
CA SER A 135 9.72 5.63 -4.91
C SER A 135 8.31 5.96 -5.40
N ILE A 136 7.94 5.50 -6.61
CA ILE A 136 6.62 5.74 -7.20
C ILE A 136 5.58 4.72 -6.70
N VAL A 137 6.04 3.56 -6.25
CA VAL A 137 5.19 2.43 -5.86
C VAL A 137 5.32 2.15 -4.36
N GLY A 138 4.20 2.17 -3.66
CA GLY A 138 4.15 1.88 -2.23
C GLY A 138 3.14 0.78 -1.88
N GLY A 139 3.06 0.44 -0.58
CA GLY A 139 2.04 -0.44 -0.03
C GLY A 139 2.16 -1.93 -0.38
N LEU A 140 3.25 -2.36 -1.05
CA LEU A 140 3.49 -3.77 -1.38
C LEU A 140 4.23 -4.51 -0.27
N SER A 141 5.01 -3.81 0.52
CA SER A 141 5.84 -4.38 1.58
C SER A 141 5.29 -4.06 2.97
N LEU A 142 5.41 -5.01 3.88
CA LEU A 142 5.14 -4.82 5.30
C LEU A 142 6.20 -3.92 5.97
N SER A 143 7.42 -3.90 5.42
CA SER A 143 8.56 -3.15 5.95
C SER A 143 9.30 -2.43 4.84
N ALA A 144 9.64 -1.17 5.05
CA ALA A 144 10.48 -0.35 4.19
C ALA A 144 11.10 0.80 4.99
N GLY A 145 12.29 1.28 4.58
CA GLY A 145 12.93 2.44 5.17
C GLY A 145 13.27 2.31 6.66
N GLY A 146 13.43 1.08 7.18
CA GLY A 146 13.66 0.83 8.60
C GLY A 146 12.38 0.87 9.46
N LEU A 147 11.20 0.96 8.83
CA LEU A 147 9.90 0.95 9.49
C LEU A 147 9.15 -0.33 9.15
N THR A 148 8.33 -0.83 10.07
CA THR A 148 7.50 -2.02 9.90
C THR A 148 6.08 -1.74 10.37
N LEU A 149 5.11 -2.06 9.53
CA LEU A 149 3.69 -2.05 9.85
C LEU A 149 3.34 -3.35 10.61
N VAL A 150 2.80 -3.22 11.82
CA VAL A 150 2.43 -4.33 12.69
C VAL A 150 0.92 -4.28 12.96
N PRO A 151 0.09 -4.98 12.17
CA PRO A 151 -1.32 -5.13 12.50
C PRO A 151 -1.49 -5.91 13.81
N LEU A 152 -2.33 -5.42 14.72
CA LEU A 152 -2.65 -6.09 15.97
C LEU A 152 -3.87 -7.00 15.83
N ASN A 153 -4.65 -6.79 14.78
CA ASN A 153 -5.73 -7.68 14.36
C ASN A 153 -5.89 -7.65 12.85
N THR A 154 -6.12 -8.82 12.24
CA THR A 154 -6.22 -8.98 10.78
C THR A 154 -7.51 -9.66 10.34
N ASP A 155 -8.24 -10.28 11.27
CA ASP A 155 -9.41 -11.08 10.97
C ASP A 155 -10.69 -10.28 11.23
N PHE A 156 -11.58 -10.21 10.24
CA PHE A 156 -12.83 -9.47 10.27
C PHE A 156 -14.00 -10.38 9.88
N VAL A 157 -15.20 -9.97 10.28
CA VAL A 157 -16.44 -10.61 9.89
C VAL A 157 -17.16 -9.71 8.89
N ALA A 158 -17.69 -10.30 7.82
CA ALA A 158 -18.36 -9.56 6.75
C ALA A 158 -19.53 -8.72 7.28
N GLY A 159 -19.52 -7.42 6.98
CA GLY A 159 -20.54 -6.47 7.37
C GLY A 159 -20.53 -6.02 8.83
N GLU A 160 -19.70 -6.60 9.68
CA GLU A 160 -19.56 -6.19 11.08
C GLU A 160 -18.60 -5.00 11.23
N ARG A 161 -18.99 -4.03 12.06
CA ARG A 161 -18.10 -2.93 12.46
C ARG A 161 -17.13 -3.45 13.52
N ARG A 162 -15.83 -3.36 13.22
CA ARG A 162 -14.76 -3.74 14.14
C ARG A 162 -13.64 -2.72 14.08
N GLN A 163 -13.02 -2.45 15.21
CA GLN A 163 -11.85 -1.59 15.26
C GLN A 163 -10.64 -2.31 14.67
N LEU A 164 -9.98 -1.68 13.69
CA LEU A 164 -8.67 -2.05 13.22
C LEU A 164 -7.64 -1.37 14.10
N LEU A 165 -6.68 -2.16 14.59
CA LEU A 165 -5.57 -1.72 15.44
C LEU A 165 -4.25 -2.10 14.78
N PHE A 166 -3.29 -1.18 14.74
CA PHE A 166 -1.94 -1.46 14.23
C PHE A 166 -0.93 -0.48 14.81
N GLN A 167 0.35 -0.82 14.70
CA GLN A 167 1.48 0.06 15.03
C GLN A 167 2.43 0.17 13.84
N ILE A 168 3.17 1.26 13.78
CA ILE A 168 4.38 1.38 12.97
C ILE A 168 5.55 1.33 13.95
N VAL A 169 6.45 0.39 13.75
CA VAL A 169 7.61 0.21 14.62
C VAL A 169 8.92 0.45 13.85
N ASP A 170 9.94 0.89 14.57
CA ASP A 170 11.30 1.04 14.05
C ASP A 170 12.06 -0.29 14.00
N THR A 171 13.34 -0.26 13.62
CA THR A 171 14.21 -1.44 13.53
C THR A 171 14.47 -2.12 14.89
N GLN A 172 14.15 -1.48 16.00
CA GLN A 172 14.30 -2.00 17.35
C GLN A 172 12.98 -2.53 17.92
N GLY A 173 11.90 -2.45 17.13
CA GLY A 173 10.55 -2.87 17.53
C GLY A 173 9.86 -1.82 18.41
N THR A 174 10.39 -0.61 18.49
CA THR A 174 9.78 0.49 19.26
C THR A 174 8.71 1.17 18.41
N ALA A 175 7.52 1.38 18.98
CA ALA A 175 6.44 2.08 18.29
C ALA A 175 6.80 3.54 18.01
N VAL A 176 6.61 3.96 16.77
CA VAL A 176 6.81 5.35 16.36
C VAL A 176 5.59 6.16 16.80
N THR A 177 5.84 7.27 17.50
CA THR A 177 4.79 8.15 18.05
C THR A 177 4.84 9.58 17.50
N SER A 178 5.76 9.86 16.58
CA SER A 178 5.91 11.20 15.99
C SER A 178 5.80 11.12 14.46
N TYR A 179 4.90 11.92 13.90
CA TYR A 179 4.60 11.97 12.47
C TYR A 179 4.46 13.41 11.99
N ALA A 180 4.88 13.68 10.77
CA ALA A 180 4.55 14.92 10.09
C ALA A 180 3.11 14.87 9.57
N THR A 181 2.45 16.02 9.60
CA THR A 181 1.13 16.19 8.97
C THR A 181 1.32 16.41 7.48
N VAL A 182 0.73 15.53 6.67
CA VAL A 182 0.71 15.61 5.20
C VAL A 182 -0.75 15.56 4.78
N HIS A 183 -1.19 16.48 3.94
CA HIS A 183 -2.60 16.60 3.55
C HIS A 183 -3.54 16.58 4.77
N ASP A 184 -3.26 17.46 5.75
CA ASP A 184 -4.00 17.66 7.00
C ASP A 184 -4.08 16.44 7.94
N LYS A 185 -3.42 15.33 7.62
CA LYS A 185 -3.43 14.10 8.41
C LYS A 185 -2.03 13.56 8.66
N PRO A 186 -1.78 12.96 9.84
CA PRO A 186 -0.50 12.31 10.13
C PRO A 186 -0.36 10.94 9.45
N LEU A 187 -1.49 10.32 9.01
CA LEU A 187 -1.51 9.05 8.31
C LEU A 187 -2.79 8.93 7.47
N HIS A 188 -2.63 8.49 6.23
CA HIS A 188 -3.70 8.07 5.35
C HIS A 188 -3.76 6.56 5.30
N LEU A 189 -4.93 5.98 5.52
CA LEU A 189 -5.16 4.56 5.47
C LEU A 189 -6.11 4.23 4.33
N ILE A 190 -5.61 3.53 3.34
CA ILE A 190 -6.41 3.00 2.25
C ILE A 190 -6.71 1.52 2.54
N VAL A 191 -7.98 1.13 2.44
CA VAL A 191 -8.39 -0.27 2.53
C VAL A 191 -9.20 -0.62 1.28
N VAL A 192 -8.78 -1.66 0.58
CA VAL A 192 -9.43 -2.10 -0.65
C VAL A 192 -9.36 -3.62 -0.78
N ARG A 193 -10.42 -4.26 -1.26
CA ARG A 193 -10.42 -5.70 -1.51
C ARG A 193 -9.49 -6.06 -2.69
N ARG A 194 -8.99 -7.29 -2.73
CA ARG A 194 -8.03 -7.75 -3.76
C ARG A 194 -8.52 -7.59 -5.20
N ASP A 195 -9.81 -7.51 -5.43
CA ASP A 195 -10.43 -7.22 -6.73
C ASP A 195 -10.66 -5.73 -6.99
N LEU A 196 -10.04 -4.85 -6.18
CA LEU A 196 -10.15 -3.40 -6.24
C LEU A 196 -11.58 -2.85 -5.99
N SER A 197 -12.44 -3.63 -5.33
CA SER A 197 -13.74 -3.19 -4.84
C SER A 197 -13.69 -2.88 -3.34
N GLY A 198 -14.75 -2.23 -2.81
CA GLY A 198 -14.89 -1.96 -1.38
C GLY A 198 -13.83 -0.99 -0.85
N PHE A 199 -13.43 -0.04 -1.66
CA PHE A 199 -12.47 1.01 -1.31
C PHE A 199 -12.96 1.84 -0.13
N GLN A 200 -12.05 2.15 0.78
CA GLN A 200 -12.22 3.08 1.89
C GLN A 200 -10.92 3.89 2.06
N HIS A 201 -11.06 5.20 2.13
CA HIS A 201 -9.99 6.13 2.49
C HIS A 201 -10.27 6.68 3.89
N LEU A 202 -9.38 6.38 4.82
CA LEU A 202 -9.62 6.55 6.25
C LEU A 202 -8.45 7.28 6.91
N HIS A 203 -8.73 7.94 8.04
CA HIS A 203 -7.73 8.66 8.83
C HIS A 203 -7.80 8.18 10.27
N PRO A 204 -6.99 7.17 10.64
CA PRO A 204 -6.98 6.63 12.00
C PRO A 204 -6.44 7.64 13.01
N SER A 205 -6.82 7.48 14.25
CA SER A 205 -6.25 8.20 15.38
C SER A 205 -5.20 7.35 16.09
N MET A 206 -4.16 8.00 16.63
CA MET A 206 -3.08 7.32 17.35
C MET A 206 -3.21 7.55 18.86
N GLY A 207 -3.08 6.48 19.63
CA GLY A 207 -2.93 6.52 21.07
C GLY A 207 -1.51 6.92 21.52
N PRO A 208 -1.32 7.22 22.80
CA PRO A 208 -0.02 7.64 23.33
C PRO A 208 1.05 6.54 23.27
N ASP A 209 0.66 5.29 23.13
CA ASP A 209 1.52 4.11 22.96
C ASP A 209 1.91 3.84 21.50
N GLY A 210 1.53 4.71 20.57
CA GLY A 210 1.77 4.55 19.14
C GLY A 210 0.80 3.59 18.44
N THR A 211 -0.26 3.15 19.12
CA THR A 211 -1.31 2.32 18.50
C THR A 211 -2.27 3.18 17.71
N TRP A 212 -2.33 2.94 16.40
CA TRP A 212 -3.32 3.50 15.50
C TRP A 212 -4.62 2.72 15.56
N GLN A 213 -5.75 3.43 15.54
CA GLN A 213 -7.08 2.84 15.65
C GLN A 213 -8.09 3.51 14.74
N ILE A 214 -8.95 2.71 14.12
CA ILE A 214 -10.06 3.18 13.29
C ILE A 214 -11.17 2.13 13.25
N ASP A 215 -12.42 2.55 13.28
CA ASP A 215 -13.55 1.65 13.03
C ASP A 215 -13.63 1.30 11.55
N LEU A 216 -13.69 0.03 11.25
CA LEU A 216 -13.70 -0.52 9.90
C LEU A 216 -14.87 -1.48 9.72
N THR A 217 -15.54 -1.39 8.57
CA THR A 217 -16.57 -2.35 8.16
C THR A 217 -16.23 -2.88 6.79
N LEU A 218 -15.84 -4.15 6.72
CA LEU A 218 -15.54 -4.85 5.47
C LEU A 218 -16.77 -5.65 5.05
N ARG A 219 -17.43 -5.26 3.96
CA ARG A 219 -18.77 -5.75 3.62
C ARG A 219 -18.78 -7.16 3.05
N ASP A 220 -17.79 -7.50 2.24
CA ASP A 220 -17.74 -8.74 1.48
C ASP A 220 -16.61 -9.66 1.96
N PRO A 221 -16.77 -10.99 1.95
CA PRO A 221 -15.68 -11.93 2.20
C PRO A 221 -14.52 -11.78 1.21
N GLY A 222 -13.30 -12.07 1.68
CA GLY A 222 -12.10 -12.04 0.85
C GLY A 222 -10.90 -11.43 1.57
N ILE A 223 -9.84 -11.20 0.82
CA ILE A 223 -8.64 -10.51 1.29
C ILE A 223 -8.73 -9.04 0.91
N TYR A 224 -8.45 -8.18 1.87
CA TYR A 224 -8.32 -6.74 1.69
C TYR A 224 -6.88 -6.34 1.90
N ARG A 225 -6.38 -5.45 1.04
CA ARG A 225 -5.12 -4.76 1.27
C ARG A 225 -5.38 -3.51 2.10
N MET A 226 -4.71 -3.38 3.25
CA MET A 226 -4.54 -2.10 3.90
C MET A 226 -3.21 -1.47 3.48
N VAL A 227 -3.23 -0.19 3.17
CA VAL A 227 -2.04 0.61 2.81
C VAL A 227 -2.01 1.81 3.75
N ALA A 228 -0.93 1.92 4.52
CA ALA A 228 -0.66 3.06 5.38
C ALA A 228 0.37 3.96 4.71
N ASP A 229 -0.03 5.18 4.37
CA ASP A 229 0.80 6.22 3.77
C ASP A 229 1.03 7.34 4.79
N PHE A 230 2.29 7.60 5.14
CA PHE A 230 2.64 8.49 6.25
C PHE A 230 4.08 9.01 6.14
N THR A 231 4.38 10.05 6.92
CA THR A 231 5.75 10.52 7.14
C THR A 231 6.10 10.42 8.62
N ALA A 232 6.86 9.40 8.98
CA ALA A 232 7.35 9.21 10.35
C ALA A 232 8.50 10.16 10.66
N ILE A 233 8.63 10.56 11.94
CA ILE A 233 9.78 11.34 12.44
C ILE A 233 10.55 10.44 13.42
N VAL A 234 11.70 9.93 12.97
CA VAL A 234 12.57 9.04 13.76
C VAL A 234 13.95 9.65 13.87
N GLY A 235 14.43 9.84 15.10
CA GLY A 235 15.73 10.49 15.33
C GLY A 235 15.84 11.89 14.73
N GLY A 236 14.73 12.63 14.62
CA GLY A 236 14.65 13.95 14.00
C GLY A 236 14.65 13.94 12.45
N GLN A 237 14.67 12.76 11.83
CA GLN A 237 14.59 12.59 10.38
C GLN A 237 13.15 12.28 9.95
N GLN A 238 12.70 12.92 8.87
CA GLN A 238 11.41 12.63 8.24
C GLN A 238 11.58 11.47 7.24
N LEU A 239 10.80 10.43 7.41
CA LEU A 239 10.80 9.22 6.60
C LEU A 239 9.42 9.05 5.96
N ALA A 240 9.24 9.55 4.74
CA ALA A 240 8.04 9.32 3.95
C ALA A 240 8.00 7.85 3.51
N THR A 241 6.96 7.13 3.89
CA THR A 241 6.90 5.67 3.72
C THR A 241 5.48 5.22 3.50
N THR A 242 5.29 4.27 2.58
CA THR A 242 4.01 3.61 2.33
C THR A 242 4.15 2.12 2.54
N LEU A 243 3.50 1.60 3.57
CA LEU A 243 3.55 0.19 3.97
C LEU A 243 2.20 -0.49 3.74
N GLY A 244 2.20 -1.79 3.55
CA GLY A 244 0.96 -2.53 3.33
C GLY A 244 0.92 -3.89 4.00
N SER A 245 -0.29 -4.30 4.40
CA SER A 245 -0.60 -5.61 4.96
C SER A 245 -1.94 -6.10 4.44
N ASP A 246 -2.22 -7.39 4.62
CA ASP A 246 -3.50 -7.96 4.24
C ASP A 246 -4.40 -8.13 5.48
N LEU A 247 -5.70 -7.87 5.30
CA LEU A 247 -6.77 -8.16 6.24
C LEU A 247 -7.65 -9.27 5.64
N THR A 248 -8.17 -10.15 6.49
CA THR A 248 -8.96 -11.31 6.08
C THR A 248 -10.40 -11.17 6.53
N VAL A 249 -11.34 -11.37 5.61
CA VAL A 249 -12.75 -11.53 5.91
C VAL A 249 -13.16 -12.95 5.53
N ALA A 250 -13.50 -13.75 6.53
CA ALA A 250 -13.90 -15.14 6.31
C ALA A 250 -15.21 -15.25 5.52
N GLY A 251 -15.32 -16.27 4.67
CA GLY A 251 -16.51 -16.55 3.89
C GLY A 251 -16.20 -16.95 2.46
N GLN A 252 -17.25 -17.08 1.66
CA GLN A 252 -17.10 -17.42 0.25
C GLN A 252 -16.65 -16.18 -0.54
N TYR A 253 -15.43 -16.22 -1.03
CA TYR A 253 -14.89 -15.17 -1.89
C TYR A 253 -15.52 -15.22 -3.28
N ALA A 254 -16.22 -14.15 -3.65
CA ALA A 254 -16.76 -13.93 -4.98
C ALA A 254 -16.14 -12.63 -5.54
N PRO A 255 -15.06 -12.72 -6.34
CA PRO A 255 -14.41 -11.53 -6.90
C PRO A 255 -15.31 -10.84 -7.90
N ARG A 256 -15.28 -9.52 -7.89
CA ARG A 256 -15.93 -8.69 -8.90
C ARG A 256 -14.96 -8.46 -10.07
N ALA A 257 -15.47 -8.53 -11.29
CA ALA A 257 -14.67 -8.14 -12.44
C ALA A 257 -14.34 -6.64 -12.36
N LEU A 258 -13.09 -6.29 -12.69
CA LEU A 258 -12.70 -4.89 -12.78
C LEU A 258 -13.56 -4.20 -13.86
N PRO A 259 -14.20 -3.06 -13.55
CA PRO A 259 -15.00 -2.32 -14.52
C PRO A 259 -14.21 -1.97 -15.79
N ALA A 260 -14.92 -1.85 -16.92
CA ALA A 260 -14.30 -1.43 -18.17
C ALA A 260 -13.61 -0.07 -18.00
N PRO A 261 -12.53 0.21 -18.76
CA PRO A 261 -11.87 1.51 -18.74
C PRO A 261 -12.84 2.65 -19.07
N ALA A 262 -12.75 3.72 -18.28
CA ALA A 262 -13.56 4.92 -18.44
C ALA A 262 -12.74 6.14 -18.03
N VAL A 263 -13.09 7.29 -18.60
CA VAL A 263 -12.51 8.60 -18.24
C VAL A 263 -13.44 9.43 -17.37
N SER A 264 -14.60 8.87 -17.01
CA SER A 264 -15.62 9.56 -16.22
C SER A 264 -16.40 8.58 -15.37
N ASP A 265 -17.04 9.12 -14.34
CA ASP A 265 -17.96 8.44 -13.43
C ASP A 265 -19.11 9.36 -13.05
N VAL A 266 -20.19 8.82 -12.52
CA VAL A 266 -21.31 9.57 -11.93
C VAL A 266 -21.56 9.08 -10.53
N VAL A 267 -21.33 9.93 -9.55
CA VAL A 267 -21.51 9.61 -8.13
C VAL A 267 -22.39 10.65 -7.45
N ASP A 268 -23.40 10.22 -6.71
CA ASP A 268 -24.31 11.06 -5.92
C ASP A 268 -24.94 12.25 -6.70
N GLY A 269 -25.11 12.07 -8.02
CA GLY A 269 -25.63 13.11 -8.94
C GLY A 269 -24.60 14.07 -9.50
N PHE A 270 -23.30 13.89 -9.17
CA PHE A 270 -22.18 14.63 -9.75
C PHE A 270 -21.57 13.84 -10.91
N GLY A 271 -21.33 14.50 -12.04
CA GLY A 271 -20.50 13.98 -13.12
C GLY A 271 -19.05 14.33 -12.84
N VAL A 272 -18.17 13.34 -12.86
CA VAL A 272 -16.73 13.51 -12.65
C VAL A 272 -16.00 12.97 -13.86
N ALA A 273 -15.10 13.75 -14.43
CA ALA A 273 -14.31 13.35 -15.59
C ALA A 273 -12.86 13.79 -15.46
N TYR A 274 -11.92 13.00 -15.91
CA TYR A 274 -10.53 13.41 -15.97
C TYR A 274 -10.06 13.62 -17.41
N ALA A 275 -9.12 14.54 -17.56
CA ALA A 275 -8.38 14.79 -18.79
C ALA A 275 -6.87 14.69 -18.49
N GLY A 276 -6.11 14.20 -19.46
CA GLY A 276 -4.69 13.93 -19.39
C GLY A 276 -4.39 12.46 -19.64
N GLU A 277 -3.17 12.18 -20.05
CA GLU A 277 -2.68 10.82 -20.31
C GLU A 277 -1.58 10.50 -19.30
N PRO A 278 -1.86 9.70 -18.28
CA PRO A 278 -0.83 9.30 -17.32
C PRO A 278 0.31 8.56 -18.01
N GLY A 279 1.52 9.13 -17.96
CA GLY A 279 2.70 8.57 -18.61
C GLY A 279 3.47 7.60 -17.71
N ILE A 280 4.21 6.66 -18.33
CA ILE A 280 5.11 5.75 -17.61
C ILE A 280 6.38 6.50 -17.24
N ALA A 281 6.78 6.45 -15.96
CA ALA A 281 8.00 7.04 -15.42
C ALA A 281 8.19 8.54 -15.73
N ALA A 282 7.14 9.21 -16.20
CA ALA A 282 7.11 10.63 -16.47
C ALA A 282 5.93 11.27 -15.74
N THR A 283 6.21 12.28 -14.95
CA THR A 283 5.16 13.03 -14.24
C THR A 283 4.37 13.84 -15.24
N GLN A 284 3.07 13.56 -15.34
CA GLN A 284 2.13 14.23 -16.25
C GLN A 284 0.99 14.86 -15.46
N PRO A 285 0.43 16.00 -15.93
CA PRO A 285 -0.74 16.59 -15.31
C PRO A 285 -2.00 15.79 -15.64
N MET A 286 -2.83 15.56 -14.62
CA MET A 286 -4.19 15.05 -14.73
C MET A 286 -5.15 16.09 -14.16
N LEU A 287 -6.13 16.53 -14.92
CA LEU A 287 -7.14 17.49 -14.49
C LEU A 287 -8.46 16.75 -14.29
N ILE A 288 -9.07 16.93 -13.13
CA ILE A 288 -10.37 16.34 -12.81
C ILE A 288 -11.41 17.45 -12.73
N ASP A 289 -12.46 17.32 -13.53
CA ASP A 289 -13.61 18.21 -13.57
C ASP A 289 -14.78 17.58 -12.81
N VAL A 290 -15.49 18.37 -12.01
CA VAL A 290 -16.68 17.95 -11.28
C VAL A 290 -17.82 18.86 -11.64
N VAL A 291 -18.90 18.27 -12.15
CA VAL A 291 -20.09 19.01 -12.56
C VAL A 291 -21.34 18.45 -11.84
N GLY A 292 -22.25 19.32 -11.54
CA GLY A 292 -23.54 18.96 -10.98
C GLY A 292 -24.58 18.60 -12.05
N ALA A 293 -25.83 18.49 -11.64
CA ALA A 293 -26.95 18.18 -12.52
C ALA A 293 -27.01 19.16 -13.73
N GLY A 294 -27.13 18.59 -14.93
CA GLY A 294 -27.16 19.37 -16.17
C GLY A 294 -25.83 19.99 -16.58
N GLY A 295 -24.71 19.47 -16.10
CA GLY A 295 -23.36 19.95 -16.44
C GLY A 295 -22.99 21.30 -15.84
N LYS A 296 -23.66 21.70 -14.77
CA LYS A 296 -23.39 22.98 -14.11
C LYS A 296 -22.12 22.88 -13.25
N PRO A 297 -21.26 23.92 -13.22
CA PRO A 297 -20.13 23.99 -12.31
C PRO A 297 -20.55 23.78 -10.85
N VAL A 298 -19.72 23.11 -10.08
CA VAL A 298 -19.91 22.84 -8.66
C VAL A 298 -18.84 23.60 -7.86
N ALA A 299 -19.24 24.19 -6.75
CA ALA A 299 -18.31 24.78 -5.80
C ALA A 299 -17.69 23.63 -4.97
N LEU A 300 -16.46 23.24 -5.31
CA LEU A 300 -15.69 22.29 -4.51
C LEU A 300 -15.21 22.96 -3.22
N GLU A 301 -15.19 22.21 -2.14
CA GLU A 301 -14.68 22.62 -0.84
C GLU A 301 -13.29 22.02 -0.58
N PRO A 302 -12.44 22.73 0.17
CA PRO A 302 -11.16 22.17 0.58
C PRO A 302 -11.34 20.86 1.35
N TYR A 303 -10.60 19.84 0.96
CA TYR A 303 -10.57 18.52 1.59
C TYR A 303 -9.14 17.99 1.57
N LEU A 304 -8.57 17.72 2.75
CA LEU A 304 -7.21 17.22 2.93
C LEU A 304 -6.13 18.16 2.33
N GLY A 305 -6.28 19.47 2.56
CA GLY A 305 -5.31 20.47 2.14
C GLY A 305 -5.35 20.86 0.65
N ALA A 306 -6.28 20.28 -0.14
CA ALA A 306 -6.52 20.60 -1.54
C ALA A 306 -8.02 20.56 -1.84
N PHE A 307 -8.45 20.56 -3.11
CA PHE A 307 -9.86 20.45 -3.51
C PHE A 307 -10.27 19.02 -3.89
N GLY A 308 -9.42 18.04 -3.60
CA GLY A 308 -9.67 16.63 -3.78
C GLY A 308 -8.44 15.78 -3.52
N HIS A 309 -8.66 14.49 -3.33
CA HIS A 309 -7.61 13.50 -3.10
C HIS A 309 -7.77 12.33 -4.05
N LEU A 310 -6.68 11.95 -4.74
CA LEU A 310 -6.70 10.87 -5.72
C LEU A 310 -5.85 9.71 -5.22
N VAL A 311 -6.48 8.54 -5.13
CA VAL A 311 -5.81 7.27 -4.86
C VAL A 311 -5.76 6.45 -6.13
N VAL A 312 -4.58 5.97 -6.50
CA VAL A 312 -4.35 5.16 -7.69
C VAL A 312 -3.75 3.82 -7.28
N MET A 313 -4.38 2.74 -7.70
CA MET A 313 -3.94 1.38 -7.39
C MET A 313 -3.83 0.53 -8.65
N ARG A 314 -2.70 -0.15 -8.80
CA ARG A 314 -2.45 -1.02 -9.96
C ARG A 314 -3.24 -2.32 -9.84
N ASP A 315 -3.89 -2.72 -10.93
CA ASP A 315 -4.51 -4.04 -11.05
C ASP A 315 -3.44 -5.14 -11.01
N GLY A 316 -3.74 -6.22 -10.30
CA GLY A 316 -2.86 -7.38 -10.14
C GLY A 316 -2.14 -7.43 -8.80
N ASP A 317 -1.34 -6.44 -8.45
CA ASP A 317 -0.55 -6.43 -7.21
C ASP A 317 -1.02 -5.44 -6.14
N LEU A 318 -1.98 -4.55 -6.47
CA LEU A 318 -2.46 -3.49 -5.59
C LEU A 318 -1.38 -2.47 -5.18
N ALA A 319 -0.39 -2.29 -6.05
CA ALA A 319 0.60 -1.25 -5.84
C ALA A 319 -0.07 0.12 -5.74
N TYR A 320 0.16 0.81 -4.64
CA TYR A 320 -0.28 2.18 -4.43
C TYR A 320 0.66 3.12 -5.20
N VAL A 321 0.09 3.97 -6.03
CA VAL A 321 0.80 5.01 -6.77
C VAL A 321 0.60 6.34 -6.07
N HIS A 322 1.69 6.91 -5.59
CA HIS A 322 1.64 8.20 -4.91
C HIS A 322 1.40 9.32 -5.91
N VAL A 323 0.43 10.19 -5.64
CA VAL A 323 0.06 11.32 -6.48
C VAL A 323 0.01 12.61 -5.65
N HIS A 324 0.24 13.74 -6.29
CA HIS A 324 0.29 15.04 -5.62
C HIS A 324 -0.79 15.97 -6.19
N PRO A 325 -1.76 16.42 -5.36
CA PRO A 325 -2.72 17.44 -5.75
C PRO A 325 -2.07 18.81 -5.76
N GLU A 326 -2.51 19.67 -6.69
CA GLU A 326 -2.34 21.11 -6.54
C GLU A 326 -3.25 21.65 -5.44
N THR A 327 -2.76 22.61 -4.68
CA THR A 327 -3.54 23.21 -3.58
C THR A 327 -4.62 24.17 -4.07
N GLN A 328 -4.55 24.60 -5.34
CA GLN A 328 -5.50 25.50 -5.99
C GLN A 328 -6.15 24.84 -7.19
N LEU A 329 -7.37 25.24 -7.50
CA LEU A 329 -8.04 24.84 -8.74
C LEU A 329 -7.36 25.49 -9.95
N VAL A 330 -7.16 24.72 -11.00
CA VAL A 330 -6.66 25.20 -12.30
C VAL A 330 -7.84 25.22 -13.28
N ASP A 331 -8.25 26.38 -13.73
CA ASP A 331 -9.43 26.57 -14.58
C ASP A 331 -10.68 25.88 -14.01
N GLY A 332 -10.87 25.95 -12.68
CA GLY A 332 -11.99 25.35 -11.96
C GLY A 332 -11.88 23.85 -11.75
N LYS A 333 -10.78 23.19 -12.14
CA LYS A 333 -10.54 21.75 -12.05
C LYS A 333 -9.50 21.44 -11.00
N VAL A 334 -9.60 20.24 -10.43
CA VAL A 334 -8.57 19.71 -9.54
C VAL A 334 -7.44 19.11 -10.37
N LYS A 335 -6.22 19.59 -10.16
CA LYS A 335 -5.03 19.11 -10.88
C LYS A 335 -4.18 18.22 -10.01
N PHE A 336 -3.76 17.10 -10.58
CA PHE A 336 -2.80 16.18 -9.98
C PHE A 336 -1.58 16.00 -10.86
N TRP A 337 -0.44 15.76 -10.23
CA TRP A 337 0.76 15.30 -10.89
C TRP A 337 0.89 13.80 -10.69
N VAL A 338 0.86 13.03 -11.79
CA VAL A 338 0.79 11.57 -11.79
C VAL A 338 1.93 11.00 -12.62
N ALA A 339 2.63 10.00 -12.07
CA ALA A 339 3.61 9.19 -12.79
C ALA A 339 3.26 7.72 -12.60
N MET A 340 3.00 6.99 -13.68
CA MET A 340 2.68 5.57 -13.58
C MET A 340 3.94 4.71 -13.59
N PRO A 341 4.01 3.66 -12.74
CA PRO A 341 5.21 2.82 -12.65
C PRO A 341 5.36 1.87 -13.85
N SER A 342 4.28 1.54 -14.55
CA SER A 342 4.29 0.59 -15.67
C SER A 342 3.07 0.74 -16.56
N ALA A 343 3.09 0.11 -17.73
CA ALA A 343 1.88 -0.20 -18.48
C ALA A 343 0.97 -1.13 -17.67
N GLY A 344 -0.33 -1.05 -17.90
CA GLY A 344 -1.32 -1.88 -17.24
C GLY A 344 -2.62 -1.18 -16.94
N ARG A 345 -3.49 -1.86 -16.19
CA ARG A 345 -4.75 -1.30 -15.70
C ARG A 345 -4.57 -0.78 -14.29
N TYR A 346 -5.25 0.33 -13.99
CA TYR A 346 -5.25 0.96 -12.70
C TYR A 346 -6.67 1.29 -12.28
N ARG A 347 -6.97 1.11 -11.01
CA ARG A 347 -8.20 1.62 -10.41
C ARG A 347 -7.89 2.94 -9.74
N MET A 348 -8.67 3.96 -10.06
CA MET A 348 -8.56 5.31 -9.52
C MET A 348 -9.77 5.61 -8.67
N PHE A 349 -9.55 6.28 -7.53
CA PHE A 349 -10.58 6.70 -6.59
C PHE A 349 -10.32 8.17 -6.26
N PHE A 350 -11.28 9.01 -6.57
CA PHE A 350 -11.17 10.45 -6.38
C PHE A 350 -12.16 10.93 -5.35
N ASP A 351 -11.66 11.37 -4.20
CA ASP A 351 -12.44 11.98 -3.13
C ASP A 351 -12.50 13.48 -3.32
N PHE A 352 -13.70 14.04 -3.28
CA PHE A 352 -13.96 15.48 -3.33
C PHE A 352 -15.09 15.87 -2.38
N GLN A 353 -15.08 17.12 -1.92
CA GLN A 353 -16.06 17.59 -0.96
C GLN A 353 -17.00 18.64 -1.56
N VAL A 354 -18.31 18.44 -1.36
CA VAL A 354 -19.37 19.39 -1.72
C VAL A 354 -20.40 19.43 -0.59
N ALA A 355 -20.78 20.62 -0.16
CA ALA A 355 -21.76 20.86 0.90
C ALA A 355 -21.44 20.09 2.20
N GLY A 356 -20.16 20.07 2.60
CA GLY A 356 -19.66 19.41 3.80
C GLY A 356 -19.64 17.88 3.74
N ARG A 357 -19.91 17.28 2.57
CA ARG A 357 -19.92 15.84 2.37
C ARG A 357 -18.85 15.41 1.37
N VAL A 358 -18.11 14.37 1.71
CA VAL A 358 -17.14 13.75 0.82
C VAL A 358 -17.85 12.74 -0.10
N HIS A 359 -17.52 12.80 -1.37
CA HIS A 359 -17.96 11.91 -2.43
C HIS A 359 -16.75 11.23 -3.05
N THR A 360 -16.88 9.96 -3.46
CA THR A 360 -15.80 9.20 -4.09
C THR A 360 -16.22 8.75 -5.47
N ALA A 361 -15.63 9.32 -6.51
CA ALA A 361 -15.75 8.85 -7.88
C ALA A 361 -14.67 7.81 -8.19
N GLU A 362 -15.00 6.80 -9.00
CA GLU A 362 -14.08 5.71 -9.27
C GLU A 362 -14.14 5.23 -10.73
N TRP A 363 -12.99 5.01 -11.33
CA TRP A 363 -12.88 4.51 -12.71
C TRP A 363 -11.66 3.63 -12.90
N THR A 364 -11.64 2.89 -13.99
CA THR A 364 -10.48 2.11 -14.43
C THR A 364 -9.76 2.85 -15.55
N ALA A 365 -8.46 3.10 -15.37
CA ALA A 365 -7.60 3.67 -16.41
C ALA A 365 -6.70 2.58 -17.02
N VAL A 366 -6.31 2.76 -18.27
CA VAL A 366 -5.31 1.95 -18.96
C VAL A 366 -4.15 2.83 -19.33
N VAL A 367 -2.93 2.37 -18.98
CA VAL A 367 -1.66 3.00 -19.32
C VAL A 367 -0.93 2.08 -20.28
N SER A 368 -0.49 2.60 -21.42
CA SER A 368 0.17 1.87 -22.49
C SER A 368 1.63 2.26 -22.67
#